data_6ca4805e6361947bc6ca13a4117db68e
#
_entry.id   6ca4805e6361947bc6ca13a4117db68e
#
_cell.length_a   1.000
_cell.length_b   1.000
_cell.length_c   1.000
_cell.angle_alpha   90.00
_cell.angle_beta   90.00
_cell.angle_gamma   90.00
#
_symmetry.space_group_name_H-M   'P 1'
#
loop_
_entity.id
_entity.type
_entity.pdbx_description
1 polymer ?
#
loop_
_entity_poly.entity_id
_entity_poly.type
_entity_poly.pdbx_seq_one_letter_code
_entity_poly.pdbx_strand_id
1 'polypeptide(L)'
;MKNYAEAFRSPKVIILALQFFCWSIGVYGFVLWLPSILKAGLQMDMVEAGWLSALPYLAAVMGMLAVSWGSDKLQKRKRFVWPPLLIASIAFYASYVLGAEHFWWSYTLLVIAGACMYAPYGPFFAIVPEILPANVAGGAMALINSMGALGSFGGSYLVGYLNSSTGSPGASYLLMSGALMFAVVLTIFLKPGASDRERAPSPTFELKVKTQ
;
A
#
# COMPACT_ATOMS: atom_id res chain seq x y z
N MET A 1 -14.70 -23.25 0.94
CA MET A 1 -15.42 -22.41 1.93
C MET A 1 -16.88 -22.38 1.52
N LYS A 2 -17.77 -22.78 2.43
CA LYS A 2 -19.21 -22.86 2.14
C LYS A 2 -19.99 -21.62 2.61
N ASN A 3 -19.51 -20.93 3.64
CA ASN A 3 -20.18 -19.80 4.29
C ASN A 3 -19.26 -18.61 4.52
N TYR A 4 -19.84 -17.40 4.60
CA TYR A 4 -19.11 -16.15 4.91
C TYR A 4 -18.35 -16.23 6.25
N ALA A 5 -18.93 -16.88 7.30
CA ALA A 5 -18.27 -17.04 8.59
C ALA A 5 -16.94 -17.83 8.48
N GLU A 6 -16.90 -18.85 7.63
CA GLU A 6 -15.69 -19.62 7.35
C GLU A 6 -14.65 -18.78 6.60
N ALA A 7 -15.11 -17.97 5.63
CA ALA A 7 -14.24 -17.07 4.90
C ALA A 7 -13.61 -16.01 5.82
N PHE A 8 -14.39 -15.41 6.72
CA PHE A 8 -13.91 -14.40 7.68
C PHE A 8 -12.92 -14.95 8.71
N ARG A 9 -12.99 -16.24 9.03
CA ARG A 9 -12.03 -16.94 9.90
C ARG A 9 -10.79 -17.44 9.15
N SER A 10 -10.77 -17.32 7.83
CA SER A 10 -9.63 -17.76 7.03
C SER A 10 -8.39 -16.93 7.36
N PRO A 11 -7.24 -17.56 7.68
CA PRO A 11 -6.00 -16.82 7.93
C PRO A 11 -5.59 -15.92 6.76
N LYS A 12 -5.92 -16.29 5.52
CA LYS A 12 -5.62 -15.46 4.33
C LYS A 12 -6.43 -14.17 4.33
N VAL A 13 -7.72 -14.24 4.65
CA VAL A 13 -8.60 -13.05 4.73
C VAL A 13 -8.18 -12.15 5.89
N ILE A 14 -7.85 -12.74 7.04
CA ILE A 14 -7.36 -11.98 8.20
C ILE A 14 -6.05 -11.25 7.87
N ILE A 15 -5.09 -11.92 7.24
CA ILE A 15 -3.81 -11.30 6.82
C ILE A 15 -4.07 -10.15 5.84
N LEU A 16 -4.94 -10.33 4.83
CA LEU A 16 -5.27 -9.28 3.87
C LEU A 16 -6.00 -8.11 4.55
N ALA A 17 -6.90 -8.38 5.48
CA ALA A 17 -7.61 -7.35 6.23
C ALA A 17 -6.66 -6.53 7.12
N LEU A 18 -5.76 -7.17 7.85
CA LEU A 18 -4.73 -6.51 8.64
C LEU A 18 -3.72 -5.76 7.78
N GLN A 19 -3.32 -6.34 6.65
CA GLN A 19 -2.44 -5.68 5.69
C GLN A 19 -3.08 -4.38 5.18
N PHE A 20 -4.34 -4.44 4.75
CA PHE A 20 -5.04 -3.27 4.22
C PHE A 20 -5.34 -2.23 5.31
N PHE A 21 -5.61 -2.66 6.55
CA PHE A 21 -5.70 -1.79 7.71
C PHE A 21 -4.40 -0.98 7.92
N CYS A 22 -3.26 -1.67 8.01
CA CYS A 22 -1.96 -1.02 8.23
C CYS A 22 -1.55 -0.13 7.05
N TRP A 23 -1.79 -0.60 5.82
CA TRP A 23 -1.54 0.19 4.62
C TRP A 23 -2.38 1.46 4.59
N SER A 24 -3.67 1.39 4.95
CA SER A 24 -4.58 2.53 5.02
C SER A 24 -4.16 3.56 6.07
N ILE A 25 -3.53 3.14 7.19
CA ILE A 25 -2.93 4.09 8.14
C ILE A 25 -1.90 4.98 7.45
N GLY A 26 -0.99 4.39 6.67
CA GLY A 26 0.03 5.14 5.94
C GLY A 26 -0.57 6.06 4.87
N VAL A 27 -1.49 5.54 4.05
CA VAL A 27 -2.13 6.30 2.96
C VAL A 27 -2.90 7.50 3.49
N TYR A 28 -3.82 7.30 4.42
CA TYR A 28 -4.71 8.38 4.88
C TYR A 28 -4.04 9.32 5.88
N GLY A 29 -3.03 8.85 6.61
CA GLY A 29 -2.11 9.72 7.32
C GLY A 29 -1.42 10.70 6.37
N PHE A 30 -0.93 10.24 5.24
CA PHE A 30 -0.32 11.09 4.22
C PHE A 30 -1.34 12.01 3.54
N VAL A 31 -2.42 11.47 3.00
CA VAL A 31 -3.40 12.20 2.17
C VAL A 31 -3.95 13.43 2.87
N LEU A 32 -4.36 13.28 4.13
CA LEU A 32 -5.01 14.36 4.87
C LEU A 32 -4.02 15.38 5.44
N TRP A 33 -2.79 14.97 5.68
CA TRP A 33 -1.79 15.83 6.31
C TRP A 33 -0.75 16.40 5.34
N LEU A 34 -0.68 15.90 4.09
CA LEU A 34 0.29 16.38 3.08
C LEU A 34 0.27 17.91 2.90
N PRO A 35 -0.87 18.59 2.70
CA PRO A 35 -0.86 20.05 2.55
C PRO A 35 -0.29 20.77 3.78
N SER A 36 -0.60 20.27 4.97
CA SER A 36 -0.08 20.84 6.22
C SER A 36 1.41 20.63 6.38
N ILE A 37 1.92 19.46 5.97
CA ILE A 37 3.35 19.13 5.94
C ILE A 37 4.10 20.08 5.00
N LEU A 38 3.59 20.29 3.79
CA LEU A 38 4.21 21.15 2.79
C LEU A 38 4.20 22.61 3.23
N LYS A 39 3.06 23.09 3.76
CA LYS A 39 2.93 24.44 4.32
C LYS A 39 3.97 24.71 5.42
N ALA A 40 4.14 23.77 6.33
CA ALA A 40 5.11 23.92 7.43
C ALA A 40 6.57 23.93 6.92
N GLY A 41 6.87 23.15 5.87
CA GLY A 41 8.22 23.00 5.32
C GLY A 41 8.74 24.23 4.57
N LEU A 42 7.89 24.94 3.84
CA LEU A 42 8.26 26.11 3.01
C LEU A 42 7.66 27.43 3.51
N GLN A 43 6.91 27.42 4.62
CA GLN A 43 6.19 28.61 5.12
C GLN A 43 5.27 29.26 4.08
N MET A 44 4.77 28.46 3.13
CA MET A 44 3.89 28.88 2.06
C MET A 44 2.43 28.98 2.54
N ASP A 45 1.58 29.58 1.72
CA ASP A 45 0.15 29.60 2.00
C ASP A 45 -0.52 28.24 1.72
N MET A 46 -1.80 28.08 2.08
CA MET A 46 -2.52 26.82 1.93
C MET A 46 -2.86 26.52 0.46
N VAL A 47 -2.98 27.55 -0.39
CA VAL A 47 -3.29 27.40 -1.81
C VAL A 47 -2.06 26.85 -2.55
N GLU A 48 -0.89 27.40 -2.28
CA GLU A 48 0.39 26.92 -2.83
C GLU A 48 0.67 25.47 -2.40
N ALA A 49 0.50 25.17 -1.10
CA ALA A 49 0.64 23.81 -0.58
C ALA A 49 -0.35 22.84 -1.24
N GLY A 50 -1.57 23.31 -1.56
CA GLY A 50 -2.56 22.55 -2.30
C GLY A 50 -2.08 22.19 -3.71
N TRP A 51 -1.52 23.13 -4.47
CA TRP A 51 -0.97 22.89 -5.80
C TRP A 51 0.19 21.88 -5.78
N LEU A 52 1.13 22.06 -4.84
CA LEU A 52 2.21 21.09 -4.68
C LEU A 52 1.68 19.70 -4.28
N SER A 53 0.61 19.62 -3.51
CA SER A 53 -0.01 18.33 -3.17
C SER A 53 -0.58 17.58 -4.37
N ALA A 54 -0.86 18.25 -5.49
CA ALA A 54 -1.38 17.60 -6.69
C ALA A 54 -0.36 16.66 -7.35
N LEU A 55 0.94 16.98 -7.31
CA LEU A 55 1.98 16.20 -7.99
C LEU A 55 2.11 14.77 -7.47
N PRO A 56 2.14 14.48 -6.14
CA PRO A 56 2.09 13.12 -5.62
C PRO A 56 0.89 12.31 -6.11
N TYR A 57 -0.30 12.94 -6.26
CA TYR A 57 -1.49 12.24 -6.75
C TYR A 57 -1.43 11.95 -8.25
N LEU A 58 -0.88 12.86 -9.06
CA LEU A 58 -0.63 12.60 -10.48
C LEU A 58 0.36 11.44 -10.64
N ALA A 59 1.45 11.44 -9.88
CA ALA A 59 2.40 10.34 -9.84
C ALA A 59 1.75 9.03 -9.38
N ALA A 60 0.80 9.09 -8.42
CA ALA A 60 0.04 7.93 -7.96
C ALA A 60 -0.80 7.29 -9.08
N VAL A 61 -1.49 8.09 -9.90
CA VAL A 61 -2.25 7.59 -11.05
C VAL A 61 -1.34 6.85 -12.03
N MET A 62 -0.20 7.43 -12.37
CA MET A 62 0.78 6.79 -13.26
C MET A 62 1.32 5.49 -12.66
N GLY A 63 1.64 5.49 -11.36
CA GLY A 63 2.09 4.30 -10.63
C GLY A 63 1.04 3.19 -10.62
N MET A 64 -0.21 3.52 -10.34
CA MET A 64 -1.34 2.56 -10.35
C MET A 64 -1.49 1.90 -11.73
N LEU A 65 -1.47 2.68 -12.81
CA LEU A 65 -1.61 2.15 -14.17
C LEU A 65 -0.43 1.24 -14.53
N ALA A 66 0.80 1.69 -14.29
CA ALA A 66 2.01 0.93 -14.63
C ALA A 66 2.09 -0.40 -13.85
N VAL A 67 1.85 -0.37 -12.54
CA VAL A 67 1.94 -1.54 -11.68
C VAL A 67 0.77 -2.52 -11.94
N SER A 68 -0.43 -2.01 -12.19
CA SER A 68 -1.58 -2.85 -12.55
C SER A 68 -1.34 -3.55 -13.89
N TRP A 69 -0.90 -2.81 -14.92
CA TRP A 69 -0.57 -3.39 -16.22
C TRP A 69 0.53 -4.46 -16.12
N GLY A 70 1.62 -4.18 -15.39
CA GLY A 70 2.69 -5.15 -15.16
C GLY A 70 2.21 -6.40 -14.41
N SER A 71 1.39 -6.21 -13.40
CA SER A 71 0.79 -7.29 -12.62
C SER A 71 -0.14 -8.17 -13.46
N ASP A 72 -0.95 -7.56 -14.35
CA ASP A 72 -1.83 -8.28 -15.25
C ASP A 72 -1.06 -9.09 -16.29
N LYS A 73 -0.01 -8.48 -16.86
CA LYS A 73 0.85 -9.15 -17.86
C LYS A 73 1.62 -10.34 -17.28
N LEU A 74 2.16 -10.20 -16.07
CA LEU A 74 2.99 -11.23 -15.44
C LEU A 74 2.22 -12.19 -14.55
N GLN A 75 0.95 -11.91 -14.23
CA GLN A 75 0.08 -12.73 -13.37
C GLN A 75 0.70 -13.09 -12.01
N LYS A 76 1.58 -12.25 -11.49
CA LYS A 76 2.29 -12.45 -10.21
C LYS A 76 1.89 -11.36 -9.21
N ARG A 77 0.59 -11.28 -8.86
CA ARG A 77 -0.03 -10.21 -8.06
C ARG A 77 0.79 -9.81 -6.83
N LYS A 78 1.16 -10.78 -6.01
CA LYS A 78 1.92 -10.55 -4.77
C LYS A 78 3.24 -9.80 -5.02
N ARG A 79 3.95 -10.10 -6.13
CA ARG A 79 5.22 -9.44 -6.49
C ARG A 79 5.05 -7.98 -6.90
N PHE A 80 3.84 -7.55 -7.17
CA PHE A 80 3.50 -6.17 -7.50
C PHE A 80 2.87 -5.41 -6.32
N VAL A 81 2.65 -6.08 -5.18
CA VAL A 81 2.11 -5.44 -3.97
C VAL A 81 3.21 -5.02 -3.00
N TRP A 82 4.09 -5.93 -2.58
CA TRP A 82 5.06 -5.63 -1.52
C TRP A 82 6.18 -4.65 -1.93
N PRO A 83 6.76 -4.67 -3.16
CA PRO A 83 7.89 -3.79 -3.47
C PRO A 83 7.50 -2.30 -3.50
N PRO A 84 6.37 -1.88 -4.12
CA PRO A 84 5.95 -0.49 -4.04
C PRO A 84 5.71 -0.02 -2.60
N LEU A 85 5.07 -0.84 -1.76
CA LEU A 85 4.85 -0.50 -0.35
C LEU A 85 6.18 -0.35 0.42
N LEU A 86 7.16 -1.19 0.12
CA LEU A 86 8.50 -1.08 0.70
C LEU A 86 9.18 0.23 0.28
N ILE A 87 9.14 0.56 -1.00
CA ILE A 87 9.69 1.83 -1.51
C ILE A 87 8.99 3.01 -0.83
N ALA A 88 7.67 2.99 -0.70
CA ALA A 88 6.92 4.04 -0.01
C ALA A 88 7.34 4.18 1.46
N SER A 89 7.48 3.06 2.18
CA SER A 89 7.95 3.05 3.58
C SER A 89 9.33 3.67 3.71
N ILE A 90 10.28 3.26 2.86
CA ILE A 90 11.66 3.79 2.87
C ILE A 90 11.65 5.28 2.49
N ALA A 91 10.87 5.68 1.50
CA ALA A 91 10.77 7.06 1.07
C ALA A 91 10.22 7.99 2.16
N PHE A 92 9.21 7.55 2.93
CA PHE A 92 8.74 8.29 4.10
C PHE A 92 9.82 8.44 5.18
N TYR A 93 10.51 7.35 5.50
CA TYR A 93 11.59 7.39 6.47
C TYR A 93 12.73 8.31 6.03
N ALA A 94 13.17 8.18 4.76
CA ALA A 94 14.23 9.02 4.20
C ALA A 94 13.82 10.49 4.13
N SER A 95 12.56 10.80 3.78
CA SER A 95 12.01 12.16 3.80
C SER A 95 12.07 12.78 5.20
N TYR A 96 11.77 11.98 6.24
CA TYR A 96 11.91 12.40 7.64
C TYR A 96 13.37 12.72 7.99
N VAL A 97 14.31 11.85 7.62
CA VAL A 97 15.74 12.02 7.95
C VAL A 97 16.34 13.26 7.26
N LEU A 98 15.93 13.56 6.02
CA LEU A 98 16.39 14.76 5.29
C LEU A 98 15.84 16.04 5.91
N GLY A 99 14.69 16.00 6.53
CA GLY A 99 14.09 17.14 7.22
C GLY A 99 13.80 18.35 6.32
N ALA A 100 13.62 19.51 6.96
CA ALA A 100 13.30 20.75 6.27
C ALA A 100 14.52 21.41 5.58
N GLU A 101 15.75 21.09 6.00
CA GLU A 101 16.97 21.65 5.42
C GLU A 101 17.14 21.28 3.95
N HIS A 102 16.65 20.10 3.55
CA HIS A 102 16.69 19.60 2.18
C HIS A 102 15.28 19.41 1.62
N PHE A 103 14.42 20.44 1.72
CA PHE A 103 13.00 20.37 1.39
C PHE A 103 12.72 19.74 0.03
N TRP A 104 13.38 20.15 -1.05
CA TRP A 104 13.09 19.64 -2.40
C TRP A 104 13.41 18.14 -2.56
N TRP A 105 14.45 17.66 -1.90
CA TRP A 105 14.74 16.22 -1.85
C TRP A 105 13.71 15.47 -1.01
N SER A 106 13.35 16.03 0.15
CA SER A 106 12.30 15.48 1.00
C SER A 106 10.96 15.42 0.26
N TYR A 107 10.60 16.49 -0.45
CA TYR A 107 9.39 16.55 -1.27
C TYR A 107 9.41 15.52 -2.43
N THR A 108 10.53 15.35 -3.11
CA THR A 108 10.68 14.32 -4.16
C THR A 108 10.43 12.93 -3.60
N LEU A 109 10.92 12.64 -2.40
CA LEU A 109 10.65 11.37 -1.72
C LEU A 109 9.16 11.24 -1.35
N LEU A 110 8.48 12.32 -0.97
CA LEU A 110 7.03 12.30 -0.74
C LEU A 110 6.24 12.03 -2.03
N VAL A 111 6.68 12.55 -3.18
CA VAL A 111 6.08 12.22 -4.49
C VAL A 111 6.25 10.74 -4.81
N ILE A 112 7.46 10.19 -4.59
CA ILE A 112 7.75 8.76 -4.78
C ILE A 112 6.90 7.91 -3.82
N ALA A 113 6.82 8.30 -2.54
CA ALA A 113 5.99 7.61 -1.55
C ALA A 113 4.52 7.62 -1.97
N GLY A 114 3.99 8.77 -2.41
CA GLY A 114 2.63 8.91 -2.93
C GLY A 114 2.35 7.98 -4.10
N ALA A 115 3.22 7.98 -5.11
CA ALA A 115 3.10 7.07 -6.25
C ALA A 115 3.11 5.60 -5.82
N CYS A 116 4.07 5.22 -4.98
CA CYS A 116 4.30 3.84 -4.59
C CYS A 116 3.25 3.28 -3.63
N MET A 117 2.65 4.11 -2.75
CA MET A 117 1.61 3.62 -1.84
C MET A 117 0.27 3.39 -2.54
N TYR A 118 -0.02 4.09 -3.66
CA TYR A 118 -1.22 3.86 -4.45
C TYR A 118 -1.05 2.78 -5.51
N ALA A 119 0.16 2.59 -6.03
CA ALA A 119 0.47 1.66 -7.12
C ALA A 119 -0.09 0.23 -6.93
N PRO A 120 -0.05 -0.40 -5.74
CA PRO A 120 -0.48 -1.78 -5.58
C PRO A 120 -1.98 -2.00 -5.39
N TYR A 121 -2.85 -0.97 -5.47
CA TYR A 121 -4.30 -1.14 -5.26
C TYR A 121 -4.92 -2.16 -6.22
N GLY A 122 -4.63 -2.06 -7.53
CA GLY A 122 -5.13 -3.00 -8.53
C GLY A 122 -4.71 -4.44 -8.25
N PRO A 123 -3.40 -4.74 -8.18
CA PRO A 123 -2.91 -6.08 -7.85
C PRO A 123 -3.42 -6.63 -6.51
N PHE A 124 -3.53 -5.78 -5.48
CA PHE A 124 -3.99 -6.20 -4.17
C PHE A 124 -5.44 -6.70 -4.20
N PHE A 125 -6.35 -5.91 -4.76
CA PHE A 125 -7.75 -6.32 -4.84
C PHE A 125 -7.98 -7.48 -5.83
N ALA A 126 -7.11 -7.66 -6.83
CA ALA A 126 -7.14 -8.80 -7.73
C ALA A 126 -6.76 -10.12 -7.02
N ILE A 127 -5.99 -10.09 -5.92
CA ILE A 127 -5.65 -11.29 -5.14
C ILE A 127 -6.89 -11.93 -4.53
N VAL A 128 -7.87 -11.13 -4.07
CA VAL A 128 -9.02 -11.64 -3.29
C VAL A 128 -9.83 -12.68 -4.07
N PRO A 129 -10.32 -12.40 -5.31
CA PRO A 129 -11.05 -13.39 -6.09
C PRO A 129 -10.17 -14.54 -6.63
N GLU A 130 -8.84 -14.38 -6.67
CA GLU A 130 -7.93 -15.45 -7.08
C GLU A 130 -7.71 -16.50 -5.99
N ILE A 131 -7.83 -16.11 -4.70
CA ILE A 131 -7.56 -17.01 -3.56
C ILE A 131 -8.82 -17.53 -2.87
N LEU A 132 -9.99 -16.94 -3.18
CA LEU A 132 -11.26 -17.27 -2.54
C LEU A 132 -12.30 -17.73 -3.59
N PRO A 133 -13.19 -18.68 -3.23
CA PRO A 133 -14.31 -19.05 -4.07
C PRO A 133 -15.25 -17.85 -4.32
N ALA A 134 -15.85 -17.80 -5.52
CA ALA A 134 -16.71 -16.69 -5.96
C ALA A 134 -17.87 -16.39 -5.00
N ASN A 135 -18.45 -17.42 -4.37
CA ASN A 135 -19.57 -17.30 -3.44
C ASN A 135 -19.24 -16.53 -2.13
N VAL A 136 -17.97 -16.40 -1.77
CA VAL A 136 -17.53 -15.71 -0.52
C VAL A 136 -16.58 -14.54 -0.79
N ALA A 137 -16.05 -14.42 -2.01
CA ALA A 137 -15.07 -13.38 -2.36
C ALA A 137 -15.62 -11.95 -2.14
N GLY A 138 -16.89 -11.70 -2.47
CA GLY A 138 -17.53 -10.39 -2.27
C GLY A 138 -17.61 -10.00 -0.78
N GLY A 139 -18.01 -10.92 0.09
CA GLY A 139 -18.06 -10.67 1.54
C GLY A 139 -16.68 -10.47 2.15
N ALA A 140 -15.69 -11.25 1.71
CA ALA A 140 -14.30 -11.07 2.15
C ALA A 140 -13.73 -9.71 1.72
N MET A 141 -14.03 -9.27 0.49
CA MET A 141 -13.64 -7.96 -0.02
C MET A 141 -14.28 -6.82 0.79
N ALA A 142 -15.57 -6.97 1.17
CA ALA A 142 -16.26 -6.01 2.03
C ALA A 142 -15.59 -5.91 3.41
N LEU A 143 -15.24 -7.04 4.04
CA LEU A 143 -14.51 -7.07 5.30
C LEU A 143 -13.15 -6.38 5.20
N ILE A 144 -12.37 -6.69 4.16
CA ILE A 144 -11.05 -6.08 3.92
C ILE A 144 -11.21 -4.56 3.77
N ASN A 145 -12.19 -4.09 2.98
CA ASN A 145 -12.47 -2.65 2.83
C ASN A 145 -12.90 -1.98 4.14
N SER A 146 -13.71 -2.65 4.96
CA SER A 146 -14.11 -2.14 6.27
C SER A 146 -12.91 -1.97 7.19
N MET A 147 -12.00 -2.94 7.20
CA MET A 147 -10.75 -2.83 7.96
C MET A 147 -9.85 -1.70 7.44
N GLY A 148 -9.79 -1.50 6.12
CA GLY A 148 -9.12 -0.35 5.52
C GLY A 148 -9.74 0.99 5.96
N ALA A 149 -11.06 1.09 6.01
CA ALA A 149 -11.74 2.29 6.50
C ALA A 149 -11.40 2.59 7.98
N LEU A 150 -11.35 1.56 8.83
CA LEU A 150 -10.88 1.71 10.22
C LEU A 150 -9.40 2.15 10.28
N GLY A 151 -8.55 1.59 9.42
CA GLY A 151 -7.16 2.01 9.28
C GLY A 151 -7.02 3.47 8.84
N SER A 152 -7.86 3.91 7.91
CA SER A 152 -7.92 5.29 7.43
C SER A 152 -8.28 6.27 8.54
N PHE A 153 -9.30 5.95 9.32
CA PHE A 153 -9.67 6.72 10.51
C PHE A 153 -8.53 6.77 11.53
N GLY A 154 -7.99 5.59 11.89
CA GLY A 154 -6.88 5.48 12.85
C GLY A 154 -5.64 6.25 12.40
N GLY A 155 -5.26 6.14 11.12
CA GLY A 155 -4.11 6.85 10.54
C GLY A 155 -4.26 8.35 10.61
N SER A 156 -5.40 8.87 10.15
CA SER A 156 -5.69 10.31 10.18
C SER A 156 -5.70 10.88 11.59
N TYR A 157 -6.34 10.18 12.53
CA TYR A 157 -6.41 10.57 13.92
C TYR A 157 -5.05 10.53 14.61
N LEU A 158 -4.31 9.43 14.46
CA LEU A 158 -3.00 9.26 15.10
C LEU A 158 -1.97 10.26 14.59
N VAL A 159 -1.94 10.55 13.28
CA VAL A 159 -1.05 11.57 12.73
C VAL A 159 -1.37 12.95 13.32
N GLY A 160 -2.66 13.31 13.42
CA GLY A 160 -3.09 14.55 14.05
C GLY A 160 -2.69 14.64 15.52
N TYR A 161 -2.95 13.58 16.27
CA TYR A 161 -2.60 13.49 17.68
C TYR A 161 -1.08 13.60 17.90
N LEU A 162 -0.29 12.86 17.10
CA LEU A 162 1.18 12.92 17.20
C LEU A 162 1.72 14.30 16.87
N ASN A 163 1.24 14.93 15.81
CA ASN A 163 1.66 16.29 15.45
C ASN A 163 1.32 17.31 16.54
N SER A 164 0.14 17.21 17.16
CA SER A 164 -0.25 18.13 18.23
C SER A 164 0.48 17.87 19.54
N SER A 165 0.76 16.62 19.87
CA SER A 165 1.41 16.25 21.15
C SER A 165 2.93 16.41 21.13
N THR A 166 3.57 16.19 19.98
CA THR A 166 5.04 16.29 19.86
C THR A 166 5.51 17.65 19.31
N GLY A 167 4.60 18.45 18.75
CA GLY A 167 4.95 19.70 18.07
C GLY A 167 5.82 19.50 16.81
N SER A 168 6.00 18.25 16.36
CA SER A 168 6.88 17.88 15.26
C SER A 168 6.21 16.82 14.36
N PRO A 169 6.34 16.91 13.02
CA PRO A 169 5.83 15.90 12.12
C PRO A 169 6.60 14.56 12.15
N GLY A 170 7.75 14.50 12.82
CA GLY A 170 8.64 13.35 12.80
C GLY A 170 7.98 12.04 13.26
N ALA A 171 7.24 12.08 14.37
CA ALA A 171 6.52 10.90 14.88
C ALA A 171 5.48 10.38 13.88
N SER A 172 4.84 11.29 13.14
CA SER A 172 3.87 10.95 12.10
C SER A 172 4.51 10.27 10.88
N TYR A 173 5.69 10.73 10.46
CA TYR A 173 6.46 10.05 9.41
C TYR A 173 6.86 8.63 9.81
N LEU A 174 7.30 8.45 11.06
CA LEU A 174 7.66 7.13 11.59
C LEU A 174 6.44 6.21 11.69
N LEU A 175 5.28 6.73 12.11
CA LEU A 175 4.03 5.98 12.13
C LEU A 175 3.65 5.50 10.72
N MET A 176 3.64 6.40 9.73
CA MET A 176 3.28 6.07 8.34
C MET A 176 4.26 5.08 7.73
N SER A 177 5.56 5.30 7.90
CA SER A 177 6.61 4.39 7.42
C SER A 177 6.48 3.02 8.09
N GLY A 178 6.33 2.95 9.41
CA GLY A 178 6.18 1.71 10.17
C GLY A 178 4.93 0.93 9.78
N ALA A 179 3.80 1.60 9.60
CA ALA A 179 2.56 0.97 9.17
C ALA A 179 2.68 0.35 7.77
N LEU A 180 3.32 1.06 6.82
CA LEU A 180 3.59 0.53 5.49
C LEU A 180 4.57 -0.64 5.53
N MET A 181 5.63 -0.56 6.33
CA MET A 181 6.58 -1.67 6.53
C MET A 181 5.88 -2.90 7.08
N PHE A 182 4.98 -2.74 8.05
CA PHE A 182 4.20 -3.86 8.58
C PHE A 182 3.27 -4.46 7.53
N ALA A 183 2.65 -3.64 6.68
CA ALA A 183 1.87 -4.12 5.54
C ALA A 183 2.73 -4.92 4.55
N VAL A 184 3.99 -4.52 4.30
CA VAL A 184 4.97 -5.29 3.50
C VAL A 184 5.22 -6.65 4.11
N VAL A 185 5.51 -6.71 5.41
CA VAL A 185 5.76 -7.96 6.13
C VAL A 185 4.56 -8.91 6.01
N LEU A 186 3.34 -8.41 6.23
CA LEU A 186 2.12 -9.20 6.08
C LEU A 186 1.94 -9.72 4.65
N THR A 187 2.28 -8.90 3.63
CA THR A 187 2.23 -9.34 2.24
C THR A 187 3.20 -10.49 1.98
N ILE A 188 4.42 -10.43 2.53
CA ILE A 188 5.44 -11.48 2.35
C ILE A 188 4.98 -12.80 2.98
N PHE A 189 4.31 -12.75 4.13
CA PHE A 189 3.77 -13.94 4.79
C PHE A 189 2.51 -14.51 4.13
N LEU A 190 1.84 -13.77 3.25
CA LEU A 190 0.68 -14.27 2.52
C LEU A 190 1.12 -15.44 1.61
N LYS A 191 0.60 -16.63 1.88
CA LYS A 191 0.89 -17.82 1.07
C LYS A 191 0.24 -17.70 -0.32
N PRO A 192 0.96 -18.08 -1.41
CA PRO A 192 0.42 -18.07 -2.75
C PRO A 192 -0.91 -18.83 -2.84
N GLY A 193 -1.82 -18.37 -3.70
CA GLY A 193 -3.07 -19.07 -4.00
C GLY A 193 -2.81 -20.38 -4.76
N ALA A 194 -3.82 -21.24 -4.85
CA ALA A 194 -3.75 -22.47 -5.63
C ALA A 194 -3.48 -22.20 -7.13
N SER A 195 -4.01 -21.08 -7.66
CA SER A 195 -3.80 -20.66 -9.05
C SER A 195 -2.35 -20.32 -9.39
N ASP A 196 -1.57 -19.82 -8.43
CA ASP A 196 -0.14 -19.58 -8.61
C ASP A 196 0.67 -20.89 -8.72
N ARG A 197 0.15 -21.98 -8.15
CA ARG A 197 0.80 -23.30 -8.20
C ARG A 197 0.48 -24.06 -9.49
N GLU A 198 -0.73 -23.92 -10.02
CA GLU A 198 -1.14 -24.57 -11.28
C GLU A 198 -0.54 -23.90 -12.52
N ARG A 199 -0.22 -22.61 -12.44
CA ARG A 199 0.42 -21.85 -13.53
C ARG A 199 1.96 -21.86 -13.50
N ALA A 200 2.58 -22.44 -12.50
CA ALA A 200 4.01 -22.75 -12.55
C ALA A 200 4.23 -23.81 -13.65
N PRO A 201 5.11 -23.58 -14.66
CA PRO A 201 5.35 -24.59 -15.69
C PRO A 201 5.75 -25.88 -14.99
N SER A 202 5.00 -26.96 -15.29
CA SER A 202 5.30 -28.27 -14.73
C SER A 202 6.71 -28.67 -15.18
N PRO A 203 7.56 -29.19 -14.30
CA PRO A 203 8.92 -29.61 -14.67
C PRO A 203 8.96 -30.64 -15.79
N THR A 204 7.82 -31.28 -16.10
CA THR A 204 7.64 -32.21 -17.21
C THR A 204 7.54 -31.56 -18.59
N PHE A 205 7.27 -30.26 -18.69
CA PHE A 205 7.19 -29.57 -19.99
C PHE A 205 8.59 -29.22 -20.54
N GLU A 206 9.53 -28.91 -19.68
CA GLU A 206 10.92 -28.61 -20.10
C GLU A 206 11.68 -29.85 -20.63
N LEU A 207 11.32 -31.05 -20.18
CA LEU A 207 11.94 -32.30 -20.66
C LEU A 207 11.46 -32.69 -22.05
N LYS A 208 10.25 -32.32 -22.48
CA LYS A 208 9.74 -32.61 -23.83
C LYS A 208 10.27 -31.69 -24.93
N VAL A 209 10.74 -30.49 -24.57
CA VAL A 209 11.31 -29.55 -25.56
C VAL A 209 12.80 -29.84 -25.82
N LYS A 210 13.49 -30.57 -24.94
CA LYS A 210 14.92 -30.95 -25.12
C LYS A 210 15.11 -32.26 -25.87
N THR A 211 14.02 -32.96 -26.22
CA THR A 211 14.11 -34.30 -26.92
C THR A 211 13.48 -34.28 -28.29
N GLN A 212 13.20 -33.11 -28.88
CA GLN A 212 12.89 -32.88 -30.28
C GLN A 212 13.96 -31.94 -30.87
#